data_f959410ec2b6ca11695d3335f7c7f72f
#
_entry.id   f959410ec2b6ca11695d3335f7c7f72f
#
_cell.length_a   1.000
_cell.length_b   1.000
_cell.length_c   1.000
_cell.angle_alpha   90.00
_cell.angle_beta   90.00
_cell.angle_gamma   90.00
#
_symmetry.space_group_name_H-M   'P 1'
#
loop_
_entity.id
_entity.type
_entity.pdbx_description
1 polymer ?
#
loop_
_entity_poly.entity_id
_entity_poly.type
_entity_poly.pdbx_seq_one_letter_code
_entity_poly.pdbx_strand_id
1 'polypeptide(L)'
;MIEIKVKNIDLNIEKEIRFLLANENKHLLDCEIEETDDECIFKFDDEGLYRFETVDVLSKEEKYRLLVNIADIEELSEEYCFCLSPSNIVYDINLVPKILIRDKRTKESDFYIQYKALVSSVLYNKYTFEQYIGGSAKVPEKSFIKNVDDTKSLKEELLKRYLKERETNINTKVQVKKSEYKKLKLSIPITALIAVGILVYGIFIQFVRLPYKEKLITAYGSYMSSDYIKVEDTLQGIKIEKLPKDVKYILARSYIFTEGLTTEQRDNLLEYTDINIDTNIFDFWIALGRCEFDTAEDIAKKIGNNEFLLFTYIKHSAYLKADVTITGEVKESAISDLDKKIKELSESMGVNKQE
;
A
#
# COMPACT_ATOMS: atom_id res chain seq x y z
N MET A 1 26.71 -35.72 18.59
CA MET A 1 27.48 -36.15 19.78
C MET A 1 28.06 -34.91 20.45
N ILE A 2 27.85 -34.75 21.76
CA ILE A 2 28.38 -33.64 22.58
C ILE A 2 29.56 -34.21 23.39
N GLU A 3 30.70 -33.55 23.34
CA GLU A 3 31.87 -33.90 24.15
C GLU A 3 32.17 -32.75 25.09
N ILE A 4 32.25 -33.02 26.41
CA ILE A 4 32.57 -32.01 27.42
C ILE A 4 33.70 -32.55 28.28
N LYS A 5 34.74 -31.73 28.42
CA LYS A 5 35.92 -32.04 29.21
C LYS A 5 35.86 -31.28 30.54
N VAL A 6 36.04 -32.03 31.64
CA VAL A 6 36.08 -31.49 33.00
C VAL A 6 37.39 -31.91 33.63
N LYS A 7 38.11 -30.97 34.24
CA LYS A 7 39.36 -31.31 34.93
C LYS A 7 39.07 -32.22 36.14
N ASN A 8 39.90 -33.21 36.35
CA ASN A 8 39.74 -34.16 37.45
C ASN A 8 39.72 -33.49 38.83
N ILE A 9 40.38 -32.34 38.99
CA ILE A 9 40.40 -31.56 40.22
C ILE A 9 39.08 -30.83 40.46
N ASP A 10 38.27 -30.60 39.45
CA ASP A 10 37.01 -29.89 39.55
C ASP A 10 35.81 -30.84 39.86
N LEU A 11 36.01 -32.15 39.87
CA LEU A 11 35.05 -33.18 40.24
C LEU A 11 35.21 -33.62 41.70
N ASN A 12 34.08 -33.63 42.42
CA ASN A 12 34.04 -34.05 43.83
C ASN A 12 33.97 -35.59 44.00
N ILE A 13 33.52 -36.29 42.97
CA ILE A 13 33.37 -37.74 43.00
C ILE A 13 34.73 -38.44 42.83
N GLU A 14 35.00 -39.44 43.63
CA GLU A 14 36.23 -40.26 43.55
C GLU A 14 36.31 -40.97 42.20
N LYS A 15 37.52 -41.07 41.64
CA LYS A 15 37.79 -41.62 40.31
C LYS A 15 37.18 -43.01 40.12
N GLU A 16 37.32 -43.85 41.12
CA GLU A 16 36.90 -45.25 41.10
C GLU A 16 35.37 -45.45 40.92
N ILE A 17 34.56 -44.45 41.28
CA ILE A 17 33.10 -44.53 41.24
C ILE A 17 32.47 -43.55 40.27
N ARG A 18 33.25 -42.86 39.41
CA ARG A 18 32.73 -41.87 38.42
C ARG A 18 31.80 -42.51 37.41
N PHE A 19 31.89 -43.80 37.16
CA PHE A 19 30.93 -44.52 36.32
C PHE A 19 29.47 -44.38 36.79
N LEU A 20 29.23 -44.06 38.07
CA LEU A 20 27.93 -43.80 38.60
C LEU A 20 27.30 -42.52 38.02
N LEU A 21 28.11 -41.58 37.53
CA LEU A 21 27.64 -40.38 36.86
C LEU A 21 27.10 -40.67 35.45
N ALA A 22 27.39 -41.85 34.88
CA ALA A 22 26.88 -42.28 33.58
C ALA A 22 25.42 -42.73 33.60
N ASN A 23 24.85 -43.00 34.79
CA ASN A 23 23.50 -43.54 34.90
C ASN A 23 22.45 -42.66 34.29
N GLU A 24 21.58 -43.24 33.49
CA GLU A 24 20.41 -42.56 32.90
C GLU A 24 19.31 -42.33 33.93
N ASN A 25 18.71 -41.16 33.86
CA ASN A 25 17.51 -40.80 34.59
C ASN A 25 16.62 -39.94 33.66
N LYS A 26 15.35 -39.74 34.04
CA LYS A 26 14.43 -38.88 33.28
C LYS A 26 15.03 -37.54 32.94
N HIS A 27 15.81 -36.95 33.83
CA HIS A 27 16.39 -35.60 33.70
C HIS A 27 17.91 -35.62 33.62
N LEU A 28 18.55 -36.78 33.46
CA LEU A 28 19.97 -36.93 33.18
C LEU A 28 20.14 -37.55 31.80
N LEU A 29 21.01 -37.00 30.99
CA LEU A 29 21.36 -37.65 29.72
C LEU A 29 22.42 -38.71 29.97
N ASP A 30 22.22 -39.87 29.37
CA ASP A 30 23.19 -40.96 29.39
C ASP A 30 24.50 -40.53 28.72
N CYS A 31 25.61 -41.00 29.25
CA CYS A 31 26.93 -40.61 28.73
C CYS A 31 27.97 -41.72 28.86
N GLU A 32 28.87 -41.74 27.94
CA GLU A 32 30.16 -42.46 28.06
C GLU A 32 31.17 -41.57 28.75
N ILE A 33 31.89 -42.13 29.71
CA ILE A 33 32.93 -41.43 30.47
C ILE A 33 34.30 -42.01 30.12
N GLU A 34 35.17 -41.16 29.55
CA GLU A 34 36.57 -41.52 29.32
C GLU A 34 37.45 -40.72 30.28
N GLU A 35 38.37 -41.39 30.94
CA GLU A 35 39.28 -40.76 31.88
C GLU A 35 40.69 -40.66 31.33
N THR A 36 41.28 -39.51 31.53
CA THR A 36 42.71 -39.28 31.35
C THR A 36 43.36 -38.90 32.69
N ASP A 37 44.66 -38.70 32.73
CA ASP A 37 45.34 -38.31 33.96
C ASP A 37 44.87 -36.96 34.51
N ASP A 38 44.54 -35.99 33.65
CA ASP A 38 44.18 -34.64 34.04
C ASP A 38 42.69 -34.32 33.88
N GLU A 39 41.97 -35.02 32.97
CA GLU A 39 40.58 -34.67 32.56
C GLU A 39 39.69 -35.91 32.53
N CYS A 40 38.43 -35.68 32.88
CA CYS A 40 37.31 -36.58 32.67
C CYS A 40 36.49 -36.09 31.47
N ILE A 41 36.29 -36.92 30.45
CA ILE A 41 35.64 -36.60 29.19
C ILE A 41 34.25 -37.26 29.20
N PHE A 42 33.19 -36.44 29.17
CA PHE A 42 31.80 -36.88 29.05
C PHE A 42 31.40 -36.84 27.60
N LYS A 43 30.96 -37.95 27.04
CA LYS A 43 30.46 -38.05 25.66
C LYS A 43 28.96 -38.38 25.71
N PHE A 44 28.13 -37.52 25.09
CA PHE A 44 26.70 -37.64 25.06
C PHE A 44 26.20 -37.87 23.65
N ASP A 45 25.22 -38.73 23.48
CA ASP A 45 24.44 -38.79 22.25
C ASP A 45 23.33 -37.71 22.30
N ASP A 46 23.36 -36.81 21.36
CA ASP A 46 22.41 -35.68 21.25
C ASP A 46 21.37 -35.88 20.13
N GLU A 47 21.20 -37.11 19.63
CA GLU A 47 20.23 -37.39 18.59
C GLU A 47 18.78 -37.10 19.10
N GLY A 48 18.04 -36.30 18.36
CA GLY A 48 16.68 -35.90 18.71
C GLY A 48 16.56 -34.88 19.85
N LEU A 49 17.69 -34.31 20.32
CA LEU A 49 17.71 -33.32 21.39
C LEU A 49 18.05 -31.92 20.84
N TYR A 50 17.56 -30.91 21.53
CA TYR A 50 17.80 -29.51 21.26
C TYR A 50 18.64 -28.88 22.38
N ARG A 51 19.60 -28.04 22.03
CA ARG A 51 20.41 -27.30 23.01
C ARG A 51 19.62 -26.14 23.59
N PHE A 52 19.68 -25.94 24.89
CA PHE A 52 18.98 -24.85 25.56
C PHE A 52 19.41 -23.46 25.07
N GLU A 53 20.63 -23.32 24.59
CA GLU A 53 21.14 -22.08 23.97
C GLU A 53 20.28 -21.62 22.78
N THR A 54 19.53 -22.52 22.15
CA THR A 54 18.61 -22.23 21.04
C THR A 54 17.17 -21.94 21.49
N VAL A 55 16.92 -21.76 22.78
CA VAL A 55 15.58 -21.53 23.36
C VAL A 55 14.83 -20.36 22.75
N ASP A 56 15.54 -19.41 22.14
CA ASP A 56 14.92 -18.24 21.51
C ASP A 56 14.06 -18.56 20.29
N VAL A 57 14.25 -19.70 19.63
CA VAL A 57 13.39 -20.19 18.53
C VAL A 57 12.03 -20.64 19.01
N LEU A 58 11.90 -21.01 20.29
CA LEU A 58 10.63 -21.47 20.88
C LEU A 58 9.62 -20.32 20.98
N SER A 59 8.35 -20.67 20.76
CA SER A 59 7.23 -19.77 21.05
C SER A 59 7.18 -19.44 22.55
N LYS A 60 6.49 -18.38 22.89
CA LYS A 60 6.33 -17.97 24.30
C LYS A 60 5.65 -19.03 25.15
N GLU A 61 4.68 -19.76 24.59
CA GLU A 61 4.02 -20.89 25.23
C GLU A 61 5.01 -22.01 25.52
N GLU A 62 5.83 -22.39 24.54
CA GLU A 62 6.85 -23.43 24.69
C GLU A 62 7.95 -23.03 25.68
N LYS A 63 8.39 -21.77 25.68
CA LYS A 63 9.33 -21.25 26.70
C LYS A 63 8.79 -21.43 28.11
N TYR A 64 7.53 -21.04 28.36
CA TYR A 64 6.92 -21.24 29.67
C TYR A 64 6.83 -22.72 30.04
N ARG A 65 6.45 -23.61 29.11
CA ARG A 65 6.35 -25.05 29.37
C ARG A 65 7.71 -25.64 29.70
N LEU A 66 8.76 -25.32 28.93
CA LEU A 66 10.13 -25.78 29.20
C LEU A 66 10.60 -25.33 30.57
N LEU A 67 10.37 -24.05 30.93
CA LEU A 67 10.76 -23.52 32.24
C LEU A 67 10.00 -24.18 33.40
N VAL A 68 8.71 -24.52 33.22
CA VAL A 68 7.94 -25.32 34.20
C VAL A 68 8.56 -26.69 34.38
N ASN A 69 8.96 -27.38 33.28
CA ASN A 69 9.52 -28.72 33.34
C ASN A 69 10.95 -28.69 33.97
N ILE A 70 11.70 -27.62 33.87
CA ILE A 70 13.01 -27.48 34.51
C ILE A 70 12.88 -27.49 36.05
N ALA A 71 11.78 -26.96 36.59
CA ALA A 71 11.58 -27.02 38.04
C ALA A 71 11.56 -28.46 38.60
N ASP A 72 11.20 -29.47 37.79
CA ASP A 72 11.17 -30.87 38.21
C ASP A 72 12.59 -31.45 38.40
N ILE A 73 13.61 -30.79 37.83
CA ILE A 73 15.02 -31.19 38.02
C ILE A 73 15.50 -30.94 39.46
N GLU A 74 14.78 -30.14 40.27
CA GLU A 74 15.13 -29.87 41.67
C GLU A 74 15.32 -31.17 42.48
N GLU A 75 14.50 -32.20 42.19
CA GLU A 75 14.62 -33.49 42.85
C GLU A 75 16.00 -34.12 42.68
N LEU A 76 16.66 -33.90 41.53
CA LEU A 76 18.02 -34.41 41.32
C LEU A 76 19.08 -33.70 42.18
N SER A 77 18.80 -32.50 42.66
CA SER A 77 19.72 -31.76 43.51
C SER A 77 19.90 -32.34 44.91
N GLU A 78 19.09 -33.35 45.27
CA GLU A 78 19.25 -34.12 46.50
C GLU A 78 20.46 -35.10 46.41
N GLU A 79 20.70 -35.60 45.20
CA GLU A 79 21.74 -36.63 44.96
C GLU A 79 22.93 -36.03 44.20
N TYR A 80 22.70 -35.14 43.23
CA TYR A 80 23.74 -34.61 42.34
C TYR A 80 23.96 -33.11 42.54
N CYS A 81 25.18 -32.69 42.25
CA CYS A 81 25.53 -31.27 42.03
C CYS A 81 25.64 -31.00 40.55
N PHE A 82 24.95 -29.97 40.05
CA PHE A 82 24.97 -29.55 38.65
C PHE A 82 24.71 -28.07 38.53
N CYS A 83 25.08 -27.49 37.40
CA CYS A 83 24.80 -26.11 37.07
C CYS A 83 23.64 -26.03 36.06
N LEU A 84 22.67 -25.12 36.28
CA LEU A 84 21.57 -24.81 35.36
C LEU A 84 21.99 -23.81 34.26
N SER A 85 23.29 -23.78 33.90
CA SER A 85 23.76 -22.99 32.77
C SER A 85 23.08 -23.46 31.47
N PRO A 86 22.70 -22.55 30.55
CA PRO A 86 22.18 -22.91 29.24
C PRO A 86 23.00 -23.92 28.47
N SER A 87 24.33 -23.90 28.62
CA SER A 87 25.26 -24.86 27.98
C SER A 87 25.19 -26.26 28.55
N ASN A 88 24.65 -26.43 29.78
CA ASN A 88 24.52 -27.70 30.49
C ASN A 88 23.15 -28.35 30.38
N ILE A 89 22.23 -27.76 29.63
CA ILE A 89 20.85 -28.24 29.49
C ILE A 89 20.56 -28.56 28.02
N VAL A 90 19.97 -29.70 27.79
CA VAL A 90 19.35 -30.08 26.52
C VAL A 90 17.87 -30.43 26.80
N TYR A 91 17.04 -30.44 25.78
CA TYR A 91 15.64 -30.85 25.92
C TYR A 91 15.15 -31.61 24.67
N ASP A 92 14.18 -32.47 24.85
CA ASP A 92 13.59 -33.23 23.77
C ASP A 92 12.42 -32.46 23.08
N ILE A 93 11.79 -33.10 22.09
CA ILE A 93 10.64 -32.53 21.36
C ILE A 93 9.42 -32.25 22.27
N ASN A 94 9.34 -32.96 23.43
CA ASN A 94 8.29 -32.76 24.43
C ASN A 94 8.62 -31.67 25.45
N LEU A 95 9.77 -31.00 25.26
CA LEU A 95 10.34 -29.99 26.17
C LEU A 95 10.69 -30.56 27.55
N VAL A 96 11.07 -31.86 27.61
CA VAL A 96 11.61 -32.49 28.81
C VAL A 96 13.10 -32.15 28.88
N PRO A 97 13.53 -31.41 29.91
CA PRO A 97 14.94 -31.04 30.06
C PRO A 97 15.78 -32.18 30.60
N LYS A 98 17.03 -32.26 30.12
CA LYS A 98 18.05 -33.18 30.64
C LYS A 98 19.35 -32.40 30.91
N ILE A 99 20.01 -32.76 32.01
CA ILE A 99 21.29 -32.19 32.43
C ILE A 99 22.41 -33.04 31.82
N LEU A 100 23.45 -32.38 31.34
CA LEU A 100 24.66 -32.98 30.78
C LEU A 100 25.64 -33.27 31.90
N ILE A 101 26.35 -32.26 32.39
CA ILE A 101 27.40 -32.44 33.42
C ILE A 101 26.76 -32.38 34.81
N ARG A 102 27.09 -33.38 35.58
CA ARG A 102 26.71 -33.56 36.97
C ARG A 102 27.88 -34.18 37.76
N ASP A 103 27.87 -33.96 39.07
CA ASP A 103 28.87 -34.46 40.01
C ASP A 103 28.17 -34.89 41.31
N LYS A 104 28.92 -35.52 42.19
CA LYS A 104 28.43 -35.92 43.52
C LYS A 104 28.11 -34.68 44.35
N ARG A 105 26.96 -34.66 45.01
CA ARG A 105 26.60 -33.58 45.92
C ARG A 105 27.50 -33.55 47.14
N THR A 106 28.10 -32.36 47.41
CA THR A 106 28.95 -32.13 48.57
C THR A 106 28.53 -30.94 49.41
N LYS A 107 27.61 -30.08 48.90
CA LYS A 107 27.09 -28.87 49.53
C LYS A 107 25.59 -28.76 49.37
N GLU A 108 24.96 -27.80 50.09
CA GLU A 108 23.57 -27.47 49.86
C GLU A 108 23.35 -26.99 48.44
N SER A 109 22.17 -27.29 47.91
CA SER A 109 21.82 -26.96 46.54
C SER A 109 21.43 -25.48 46.41
N ASP A 110 22.05 -24.79 45.47
CA ASP A 110 21.66 -23.42 45.05
C ASP A 110 20.62 -23.45 43.90
N PHE A 111 19.87 -24.54 43.80
CA PHE A 111 18.95 -24.80 42.68
C PHE A 111 17.99 -23.62 42.43
N TYR A 112 17.31 -23.15 43.45
CA TYR A 112 16.36 -22.03 43.31
C TYR A 112 17.00 -20.76 42.77
N ILE A 113 18.22 -20.42 43.23
CA ILE A 113 18.95 -19.22 42.76
C ILE A 113 19.28 -19.37 41.27
N GLN A 114 19.79 -20.53 40.87
CA GLN A 114 20.11 -20.84 39.49
C GLN A 114 18.85 -20.87 38.61
N TYR A 115 17.77 -21.50 39.08
CA TYR A 115 16.51 -21.56 38.38
C TYR A 115 15.90 -20.16 38.15
N LYS A 116 15.91 -19.32 39.19
CA LYS A 116 15.47 -17.91 39.09
C LYS A 116 16.30 -17.11 38.06
N ALA A 117 17.60 -17.34 38.04
CA ALA A 117 18.49 -16.72 37.06
C ALA A 117 18.20 -17.18 35.62
N LEU A 118 18.02 -18.49 35.43
CA LEU A 118 17.70 -19.08 34.14
C LEU A 118 16.34 -18.59 33.62
N VAL A 119 15.30 -18.62 34.44
CA VAL A 119 13.96 -18.08 34.09
C VAL A 119 14.06 -16.61 33.70
N SER A 120 14.86 -15.83 34.43
CA SER A 120 15.03 -14.39 34.15
C SER A 120 15.75 -14.15 32.82
N SER A 121 16.78 -14.92 32.50
CA SER A 121 17.52 -14.80 31.25
C SER A 121 16.65 -15.13 30.02
N VAL A 122 15.82 -16.17 30.13
CA VAL A 122 14.94 -16.61 29.04
C VAL A 122 13.75 -15.65 28.78
N LEU A 123 13.12 -15.17 29.88
CA LEU A 123 11.90 -14.36 29.73
C LEU A 123 12.16 -12.89 29.43
N TYR A 124 13.29 -12.35 29.88
CA TYR A 124 13.61 -10.93 29.67
C TYR A 124 14.66 -10.73 28.57
N ASN A 125 15.45 -11.76 28.24
CA ASN A 125 16.48 -11.75 27.16
C ASN A 125 17.33 -10.46 27.11
N LYS A 126 17.58 -9.86 28.28
CA LYS A 126 18.35 -8.63 28.43
C LYS A 126 19.75 -8.88 28.96
N TYR A 127 19.88 -9.87 29.83
CA TYR A 127 21.11 -10.25 30.49
C TYR A 127 21.27 -11.77 30.43
N THR A 128 22.52 -12.26 30.46
CA THR A 128 22.81 -13.68 30.43
C THR A 128 22.57 -14.34 31.79
N PHE A 129 22.50 -15.66 31.81
CA PHE A 129 22.40 -16.47 33.02
C PHE A 129 23.53 -16.12 34.00
N GLU A 130 24.77 -16.02 33.53
CA GLU A 130 25.96 -15.71 34.33
C GLU A 130 25.86 -14.31 34.97
N GLN A 131 25.29 -13.35 34.27
CA GLN A 131 25.09 -12.00 34.78
C GLN A 131 24.06 -11.96 35.92
N TYR A 132 23.00 -12.79 35.82
CA TYR A 132 22.02 -12.91 36.89
C TYR A 132 22.60 -13.64 38.11
N ILE A 133 23.33 -14.75 37.93
CA ILE A 133 23.99 -15.49 39.02
C ILE A 133 25.08 -14.63 39.69
N GLY A 134 25.90 -13.94 38.93
CA GLY A 134 26.97 -13.08 39.45
C GLY A 134 26.47 -11.77 40.08
N GLY A 135 25.16 -11.50 40.10
CA GLY A 135 24.56 -10.32 40.72
C GLY A 135 24.77 -9.01 39.96
N SER A 136 25.40 -9.06 38.77
CA SER A 136 25.56 -7.88 37.91
C SER A 136 24.26 -7.47 37.20
N ALA A 137 23.31 -8.38 37.06
CA ALA A 137 21.97 -8.13 36.57
C ALA A 137 20.91 -8.28 37.67
N LYS A 138 19.90 -7.43 37.66
CA LYS A 138 18.76 -7.51 38.57
C LYS A 138 17.48 -7.83 37.82
N VAL A 139 16.63 -8.64 38.44
CA VAL A 139 15.27 -8.91 37.93
C VAL A 139 14.48 -7.61 37.91
N PRO A 140 13.73 -7.30 36.82
CA PRO A 140 12.94 -6.06 36.73
C PRO A 140 11.98 -5.87 37.93
N GLU A 141 11.86 -4.65 38.42
CA GLU A 141 11.03 -4.30 39.59
C GLU A 141 9.57 -4.79 39.50
N LYS A 142 8.98 -4.71 38.30
CA LYS A 142 7.59 -5.11 38.01
C LYS A 142 7.45 -6.59 37.65
N SER A 143 8.52 -7.37 37.80
CA SER A 143 8.50 -8.79 37.45
C SER A 143 7.82 -9.62 38.52
N PHE A 144 7.03 -10.62 38.09
CA PHE A 144 6.48 -11.61 39.00
C PHE A 144 7.57 -12.46 39.68
N ILE A 145 8.71 -12.63 39.02
CA ILE A 145 9.87 -13.41 39.52
C ILE A 145 10.44 -12.77 40.80
N LYS A 146 10.27 -11.45 40.99
CA LYS A 146 10.78 -10.74 42.16
C LYS A 146 10.04 -11.12 43.44
N ASN A 147 8.75 -11.47 43.32
CA ASN A 147 7.83 -11.70 44.41
C ASN A 147 7.71 -13.18 44.82
N VAL A 148 8.60 -14.03 44.34
CA VAL A 148 8.63 -15.46 44.66
C VAL A 148 9.94 -15.83 45.29
N ASP A 149 9.90 -16.68 46.31
CA ASP A 149 11.04 -16.99 47.16
C ASP A 149 11.48 -18.46 47.15
N ASP A 150 10.77 -19.30 46.40
CA ASP A 150 11.08 -20.73 46.26
C ASP A 150 10.72 -21.27 44.87
N THR A 151 11.27 -22.45 44.53
CA THR A 151 11.10 -23.14 43.24
C THR A 151 9.65 -23.46 42.94
N LYS A 152 8.90 -23.92 43.94
CA LYS A 152 7.50 -24.33 43.78
C LYS A 152 6.62 -23.12 43.41
N SER A 153 6.75 -22.01 44.14
CA SER A 153 5.99 -20.78 43.88
C SER A 153 6.33 -20.23 42.50
N LEU A 154 7.60 -20.26 42.08
CA LEU A 154 8.01 -19.83 40.75
C LEU A 154 7.43 -20.73 39.63
N LYS A 155 7.44 -22.05 39.84
CA LYS A 155 6.81 -23.03 38.94
C LYS A 155 5.31 -22.79 38.80
N GLU A 156 4.58 -22.57 39.88
CA GLU A 156 3.15 -22.26 39.86
C GLU A 156 2.83 -20.98 39.08
N GLU A 157 3.60 -19.92 39.26
CA GLU A 157 3.45 -18.69 38.50
C GLU A 157 3.74 -18.86 37.01
N LEU A 158 4.76 -19.64 36.65
CA LEU A 158 5.06 -19.99 35.26
C LEU A 158 3.95 -20.85 34.64
N LEU A 159 3.40 -21.82 35.39
CA LEU A 159 2.30 -22.66 34.95
C LEU A 159 1.03 -21.84 34.66
N LYS A 160 0.67 -20.89 35.53
CA LYS A 160 -0.45 -19.96 35.28
C LYS A 160 -0.26 -19.19 33.98
N ARG A 161 0.97 -18.73 33.71
CA ARG A 161 1.29 -17.97 32.49
C ARG A 161 1.28 -18.86 31.26
N TYR A 162 1.77 -20.09 31.36
CA TYR A 162 1.65 -21.10 30.32
C TYR A 162 0.20 -21.34 29.94
N LEU A 163 -0.67 -21.59 30.90
CA LEU A 163 -2.09 -21.87 30.65
C LEU A 163 -2.79 -20.66 30.02
N LYS A 164 -2.50 -19.45 30.50
CA LYS A 164 -3.06 -18.22 29.91
C LYS A 164 -2.59 -18.02 28.47
N GLU A 165 -1.31 -18.20 28.17
CA GLU A 165 -0.76 -18.05 26.83
C GLU A 165 -1.35 -19.08 25.87
N ARG A 166 -1.50 -20.34 26.34
CA ARG A 166 -2.13 -21.43 25.59
C ARG A 166 -3.58 -21.11 25.25
N GLU A 167 -4.36 -20.66 26.24
CA GLU A 167 -5.75 -20.26 26.03
C GLU A 167 -5.85 -19.09 25.02
N THR A 168 -4.98 -18.09 25.16
CA THR A 168 -4.91 -16.98 24.23
C THR A 168 -4.58 -17.45 22.80
N ASN A 169 -3.61 -18.36 22.66
CA ASN A 169 -3.23 -18.91 21.35
C ASN A 169 -4.37 -19.70 20.70
N ILE A 170 -5.10 -20.52 21.48
CA ILE A 170 -6.24 -21.29 20.98
C ILE A 170 -7.38 -20.36 20.54
N ASN A 171 -7.67 -19.32 21.32
CA ASN A 171 -8.82 -18.45 21.07
C ASN A 171 -8.55 -17.35 20.03
N THR A 172 -7.29 -16.93 19.85
CA THR A 172 -6.95 -15.76 19.01
C THR A 172 -6.14 -16.09 17.77
N LYS A 173 -5.49 -17.25 17.72
CA LYS A 173 -4.63 -17.63 16.59
C LYS A 173 -5.21 -18.78 15.81
N VAL A 174 -5.40 -18.56 14.52
CA VAL A 174 -5.78 -19.62 13.57
C VAL A 174 -4.55 -19.99 12.74
N GLN A 175 -4.23 -21.26 12.69
CA GLN A 175 -3.17 -21.75 11.81
C GLN A 175 -3.66 -21.76 10.36
N VAL A 176 -3.09 -20.92 9.53
CA VAL A 176 -3.33 -20.89 8.09
C VAL A 176 -2.07 -21.25 7.32
N LYS A 177 -2.23 -21.95 6.20
CA LYS A 177 -1.09 -22.24 5.32
C LYS A 177 -0.42 -20.94 4.88
N LYS A 178 0.89 -20.85 5.02
CA LYS A 178 1.70 -19.65 4.67
C LYS A 178 1.46 -19.18 3.23
N SER A 179 1.18 -20.12 2.31
CA SER A 179 0.86 -19.80 0.91
C SER A 179 -0.49 -19.10 0.77
N GLU A 180 -1.51 -19.53 1.50
CA GLU A 180 -2.85 -18.93 1.47
C GLU A 180 -2.85 -17.54 2.11
N TYR A 181 -2.15 -17.38 3.23
CA TYR A 181 -1.95 -16.08 3.85
C TYR A 181 -1.25 -15.08 2.93
N LYS A 182 -0.19 -15.52 2.19
CA LYS A 182 0.48 -14.67 1.20
C LYS A 182 -0.45 -14.27 0.06
N LYS A 183 -1.27 -15.21 -0.45
CA LYS A 183 -2.27 -14.92 -1.50
C LYS A 183 -3.30 -13.89 -1.00
N LEU A 184 -3.85 -14.09 0.20
CA LEU A 184 -4.81 -13.17 0.80
C LEU A 184 -4.21 -11.77 1.01
N LYS A 185 -2.99 -11.69 1.55
CA LYS A 185 -2.28 -10.42 1.75
C LYS A 185 -2.03 -9.67 0.45
N LEU A 186 -1.82 -10.39 -0.67
CA LEU A 186 -1.63 -9.79 -1.98
C LEU A 186 -2.98 -9.41 -2.63
N SER A 187 -4.04 -10.19 -2.44
CA SER A 187 -5.35 -9.94 -3.06
C SER A 187 -6.05 -8.69 -2.51
N ILE A 188 -5.91 -8.39 -1.23
CA ILE A 188 -6.54 -7.22 -0.58
C ILE A 188 -6.17 -5.89 -1.27
N PRO A 189 -4.89 -5.54 -1.48
CA PRO A 189 -4.54 -4.29 -2.16
C PRO A 189 -4.97 -4.27 -3.63
N ILE A 190 -4.98 -5.43 -4.31
CA ILE A 190 -5.44 -5.52 -5.70
C ILE A 190 -6.93 -5.23 -5.79
N THR A 191 -7.76 -5.84 -4.93
CA THR A 191 -9.20 -5.59 -4.91
C THR A 191 -9.53 -4.16 -4.52
N ALA A 192 -8.79 -3.57 -3.57
CA ALA A 192 -8.93 -2.17 -3.21
C ALA A 192 -8.61 -1.23 -4.39
N LEU A 193 -7.57 -1.50 -5.15
CA LEU A 193 -7.18 -0.73 -6.34
C LEU A 193 -8.24 -0.80 -7.44
N ILE A 194 -8.82 -2.00 -7.67
CA ILE A 194 -9.94 -2.18 -8.62
C ILE A 194 -11.16 -1.38 -8.16
N ALA A 195 -11.51 -1.43 -6.87
CA ALA A 195 -12.64 -0.70 -6.32
C ALA A 195 -12.47 0.82 -6.49
N VAL A 196 -11.29 1.36 -6.23
CA VAL A 196 -10.94 2.77 -6.47
C VAL A 196 -11.08 3.12 -7.96
N GLY A 197 -10.59 2.27 -8.86
CA GLY A 197 -10.73 2.46 -10.30
C GLY A 197 -12.19 2.56 -10.76
N ILE A 198 -13.05 1.67 -10.26
CA ILE A 198 -14.50 1.69 -10.54
C ILE A 198 -15.14 2.98 -10.02
N LEU A 199 -14.76 3.43 -8.82
CA LEU A 199 -15.28 4.64 -8.20
C LEU A 199 -14.90 5.89 -9.00
N VAL A 200 -13.61 6.01 -9.38
CA VAL A 200 -13.12 7.12 -10.22
C VAL A 200 -13.84 7.13 -11.59
N TYR A 201 -14.03 5.95 -12.19
CA TYR A 201 -14.76 5.83 -13.46
C TYR A 201 -16.22 6.24 -13.31
N GLY A 202 -16.88 5.85 -12.22
CA GLY A 202 -18.26 6.26 -11.92
C GLY A 202 -18.38 7.78 -11.77
N ILE A 203 -17.44 8.42 -11.05
CA ILE A 203 -17.38 9.88 -10.91
C ILE A 203 -17.19 10.54 -12.29
N PHE A 204 -16.28 10.02 -13.11
CA PHE A 204 -16.06 10.54 -14.46
C PHE A 204 -17.33 10.46 -15.32
N ILE A 205 -18.06 9.34 -15.29
CA ILE A 205 -19.34 9.23 -16.02
C ILE A 205 -20.34 10.29 -15.51
N GLN A 206 -20.51 10.38 -14.21
CA GLN A 206 -21.52 11.24 -13.58
C GLN A 206 -21.24 12.74 -13.86
N PHE A 207 -20.01 13.18 -13.72
CA PHE A 207 -19.70 14.62 -13.77
C PHE A 207 -19.18 15.11 -15.12
N VAL A 208 -18.75 14.22 -16.01
CA VAL A 208 -18.20 14.62 -17.30
C VAL A 208 -19.07 14.10 -18.45
N ARG A 209 -19.36 12.80 -18.48
CA ARG A 209 -19.98 12.18 -19.63
C ARG A 209 -21.50 12.42 -19.70
N LEU A 210 -22.19 12.35 -18.57
CA LEU A 210 -23.64 12.58 -18.54
C LEU A 210 -24.01 14.04 -18.84
N PRO A 211 -23.40 15.07 -18.20
CA PRO A 211 -23.72 16.47 -18.52
C PRO A 211 -23.42 16.83 -19.98
N TYR A 212 -22.34 16.28 -20.55
CA TYR A 212 -22.05 16.46 -21.96
C TYR A 212 -23.18 15.92 -22.86
N LYS A 213 -23.64 14.68 -22.61
CA LYS A 213 -24.74 14.08 -23.36
C LYS A 213 -26.07 14.84 -23.19
N GLU A 214 -26.38 15.29 -21.97
CA GLU A 214 -27.54 16.10 -21.70
C GLU A 214 -27.57 17.41 -22.53
N LYS A 215 -26.42 18.09 -22.64
CA LYS A 215 -26.29 19.27 -23.50
C LYS A 215 -26.59 18.95 -24.96
N LEU A 216 -26.08 17.83 -25.48
CA LEU A 216 -26.35 17.42 -26.86
C LEU A 216 -27.86 17.16 -27.08
N ILE A 217 -28.49 16.40 -26.18
CA ILE A 217 -29.93 16.08 -26.27
C ILE A 217 -30.77 17.38 -26.17
N THR A 218 -30.42 18.29 -25.26
CA THR A 218 -31.11 19.57 -25.13
C THR A 218 -30.99 20.40 -26.40
N ALA A 219 -29.80 20.45 -27.01
CA ALA A 219 -29.58 21.15 -28.26
C ALA A 219 -30.40 20.59 -29.41
N TYR A 220 -30.52 19.25 -29.54
CA TYR A 220 -31.42 18.63 -30.50
C TYR A 220 -32.89 19.01 -30.27
N GLY A 221 -33.37 18.93 -29.03
CA GLY A 221 -34.75 19.31 -28.69
C GLY A 221 -35.03 20.77 -29.02
N SER A 222 -34.11 21.68 -28.68
CA SER A 222 -34.19 23.10 -28.98
C SER A 222 -34.21 23.39 -30.50
N TYR A 223 -33.35 22.70 -31.26
CA TYR A 223 -33.31 22.83 -32.71
C TYR A 223 -34.64 22.37 -33.36
N MET A 224 -35.19 21.24 -32.92
CA MET A 224 -36.51 20.75 -33.41
C MET A 224 -37.68 21.70 -33.07
N SER A 225 -37.55 22.46 -32.00
CA SER A 225 -38.52 23.47 -31.58
C SER A 225 -38.25 24.83 -32.24
N SER A 226 -37.26 24.94 -33.15
CA SER A 226 -36.82 26.20 -33.78
C SER A 226 -36.29 27.26 -32.79
N ASP A 227 -35.87 26.84 -31.59
CA ASP A 227 -35.26 27.69 -30.57
C ASP A 227 -33.74 27.73 -30.79
N TYR A 228 -33.29 28.44 -31.84
CA TYR A 228 -31.93 28.45 -32.30
C TYR A 228 -30.97 29.11 -31.29
N ILE A 229 -31.40 30.17 -30.61
CA ILE A 229 -30.60 30.85 -29.57
C ILE A 229 -30.28 29.88 -28.44
N LYS A 230 -31.21 29.06 -28.02
CA LYS A 230 -31.02 28.06 -26.97
C LYS A 230 -30.06 26.95 -27.41
N VAL A 231 -30.02 26.59 -28.70
CA VAL A 231 -29.00 25.67 -29.25
C VAL A 231 -27.58 26.25 -29.06
N GLU A 232 -27.41 27.51 -29.42
CA GLU A 232 -26.14 28.25 -29.33
C GLU A 232 -25.69 28.33 -27.88
N ASP A 233 -26.52 28.79 -26.95
CA ASP A 233 -26.22 28.89 -25.51
C ASP A 233 -25.84 27.53 -24.90
N THR A 234 -26.59 26.48 -25.24
CA THR A 234 -26.36 25.14 -24.69
C THR A 234 -25.01 24.58 -25.09
N LEU A 235 -24.55 24.86 -26.32
CA LEU A 235 -23.34 24.33 -26.91
C LEU A 235 -22.13 25.28 -26.86
N GLN A 236 -22.31 26.54 -26.43
CA GLN A 236 -21.29 27.58 -26.44
C GLN A 236 -19.98 27.17 -25.75
N GLY A 237 -20.05 26.50 -24.59
CA GLY A 237 -18.87 26.09 -23.83
C GLY A 237 -18.20 24.81 -24.32
N ILE A 238 -18.65 24.17 -25.42
CA ILE A 238 -18.09 22.94 -25.95
C ILE A 238 -17.19 23.28 -27.15
N LYS A 239 -15.92 22.84 -27.10
CA LYS A 239 -14.99 23.05 -28.22
C LYS A 239 -15.51 22.42 -29.50
N ILE A 240 -15.30 23.10 -30.64
CA ILE A 240 -15.81 22.66 -31.96
C ILE A 240 -15.36 21.23 -32.29
N GLU A 241 -14.09 20.90 -32.01
CA GLU A 241 -13.52 19.57 -32.30
C GLU A 241 -14.16 18.43 -31.50
N LYS A 242 -14.84 18.77 -30.38
CA LYS A 242 -15.52 17.78 -29.52
C LYS A 242 -16.99 17.58 -29.91
N LEU A 243 -17.52 18.39 -30.83
CA LEU A 243 -18.89 18.25 -31.29
C LEU A 243 -19.01 17.16 -32.38
N PRO A 244 -19.96 16.24 -32.27
CA PRO A 244 -20.29 15.31 -33.35
C PRO A 244 -20.75 16.06 -34.61
N LYS A 245 -20.60 15.47 -35.80
CA LYS A 245 -20.93 16.09 -37.08
C LYS A 245 -22.36 16.61 -37.15
N ASP A 246 -23.30 15.80 -36.69
CA ASP A 246 -24.73 16.12 -36.65
C ASP A 246 -25.05 17.28 -35.69
N VAL A 247 -24.32 17.38 -34.57
CA VAL A 247 -24.43 18.52 -33.64
C VAL A 247 -23.80 19.78 -34.24
N LYS A 248 -22.67 19.67 -34.93
CA LYS A 248 -22.08 20.77 -35.70
C LYS A 248 -23.05 21.31 -36.75
N TYR A 249 -23.71 20.39 -37.46
CA TYR A 249 -24.73 20.73 -38.45
C TYR A 249 -25.86 21.61 -37.85
N ILE A 250 -26.52 21.13 -36.76
CA ILE A 250 -27.62 21.89 -36.15
C ILE A 250 -27.14 23.23 -35.56
N LEU A 251 -25.92 23.27 -34.98
CA LEU A 251 -25.36 24.49 -34.41
C LEU A 251 -25.00 25.51 -35.50
N ALA A 252 -24.36 25.08 -36.59
CA ALA A 252 -24.05 25.94 -37.73
C ALA A 252 -25.33 26.53 -38.34
N ARG A 253 -26.37 25.72 -38.54
CA ARG A 253 -27.65 26.22 -39.05
C ARG A 253 -28.30 27.16 -38.06
N SER A 254 -28.18 26.92 -36.73
CA SER A 254 -28.72 27.84 -35.72
C SER A 254 -28.06 29.21 -35.84
N TYR A 255 -26.74 29.28 -35.99
CA TYR A 255 -26.05 30.58 -36.24
C TYR A 255 -26.47 31.22 -37.58
N ILE A 256 -26.74 30.46 -38.64
CA ILE A 256 -27.29 31.00 -39.89
C ILE A 256 -28.71 31.60 -39.69
N PHE A 257 -29.54 30.93 -38.87
CA PHE A 257 -30.89 31.40 -38.59
C PHE A 257 -30.92 32.68 -37.74
N THR A 258 -29.99 32.82 -36.79
CA THR A 258 -29.88 33.99 -35.89
C THR A 258 -29.08 35.12 -36.47
N GLU A 259 -28.36 34.90 -37.57
CA GLU A 259 -27.60 35.91 -38.28
C GLU A 259 -28.52 36.94 -38.96
N GLY A 260 -28.13 38.20 -38.96
CA GLY A 260 -28.88 39.32 -39.58
C GLY A 260 -28.93 39.30 -41.11
N LEU A 261 -29.31 38.14 -41.70
CA LEU A 261 -29.38 37.93 -43.14
C LEU A 261 -30.79 38.21 -43.68
N THR A 262 -30.89 38.60 -44.96
CA THR A 262 -32.20 38.63 -45.65
C THR A 262 -32.73 37.20 -45.80
N THR A 263 -34.05 37.07 -46.00
CA THR A 263 -34.68 35.76 -46.17
C THR A 263 -34.03 34.97 -47.34
N GLU A 264 -33.80 35.65 -48.46
CA GLU A 264 -33.19 35.02 -49.63
C GLU A 264 -31.74 34.57 -49.38
N GLN A 265 -30.91 35.41 -48.73
CA GLN A 265 -29.56 35.06 -48.35
C GLN A 265 -29.53 33.83 -47.39
N ARG A 266 -30.44 33.83 -46.43
CA ARG A 266 -30.53 32.75 -45.46
C ARG A 266 -30.93 31.46 -46.14
N ASP A 267 -31.96 31.49 -46.96
CA ASP A 267 -32.46 30.29 -47.64
C ASP A 267 -31.40 29.69 -48.56
N ASN A 268 -30.68 30.52 -49.32
CA ASN A 268 -29.56 30.07 -50.11
C ASN A 268 -28.46 29.41 -49.27
N LEU A 269 -28.09 30.00 -48.13
CA LEU A 269 -27.07 29.43 -47.27
C LEU A 269 -27.52 28.11 -46.63
N LEU A 270 -28.79 28.00 -46.23
CA LEU A 270 -29.37 26.79 -45.68
C LEU A 270 -29.46 25.65 -46.72
N GLU A 271 -29.67 25.95 -47.98
CA GLU A 271 -29.65 24.99 -49.07
C GLU A 271 -28.22 24.42 -49.29
N TYR A 272 -27.20 25.27 -49.18
CA TYR A 272 -25.79 24.86 -49.24
C TYR A 272 -25.30 24.19 -47.98
N THR A 273 -26.01 24.28 -46.88
CA THR A 273 -25.61 23.70 -45.57
C THR A 273 -26.36 22.38 -45.31
N ASP A 274 -26.10 21.37 -46.12
CA ASP A 274 -26.61 20.00 -45.93
C ASP A 274 -25.70 19.20 -44.99
N ILE A 275 -26.30 18.21 -44.30
CA ILE A 275 -25.57 17.36 -43.34
C ILE A 275 -24.42 16.57 -43.98
N ASN A 276 -24.44 16.34 -45.30
CA ASN A 276 -23.48 15.54 -46.02
C ASN A 276 -22.28 16.33 -46.54
N ILE A 277 -22.28 17.67 -46.40
CA ILE A 277 -21.19 18.50 -46.85
C ILE A 277 -19.95 18.38 -45.97
N ASP A 278 -18.87 19.07 -46.38
CA ASP A 278 -17.62 19.17 -45.62
C ASP A 278 -17.87 19.83 -44.26
N THR A 279 -17.44 19.16 -43.19
CA THR A 279 -17.54 19.64 -41.81
C THR A 279 -16.85 21.00 -41.58
N ASN A 280 -15.86 21.37 -42.40
CA ASN A 280 -15.21 22.67 -42.31
C ASN A 280 -16.20 23.83 -42.53
N ILE A 281 -17.29 23.62 -43.29
CA ILE A 281 -18.34 24.64 -43.47
C ILE A 281 -19.16 24.84 -42.18
N PHE A 282 -19.44 23.74 -41.45
CA PHE A 282 -20.07 23.88 -40.12
C PHE A 282 -19.15 24.57 -39.13
N ASP A 283 -17.87 24.16 -39.11
CA ASP A 283 -16.85 24.75 -38.23
C ASP A 283 -16.67 26.25 -38.50
N PHE A 284 -16.73 26.67 -39.77
CA PHE A 284 -16.73 28.07 -40.16
C PHE A 284 -17.89 28.86 -39.53
N TRP A 285 -19.13 28.40 -39.73
CA TRP A 285 -20.31 29.08 -39.21
C TRP A 285 -20.34 29.12 -37.68
N ILE A 286 -19.86 28.04 -37.03
CA ILE A 286 -19.76 27.98 -35.57
C ILE A 286 -18.70 29.00 -35.07
N ALA A 287 -17.51 29.04 -35.67
CA ALA A 287 -16.45 29.96 -35.31
C ALA A 287 -16.90 31.41 -35.51
N LEU A 288 -17.52 31.71 -36.66
CA LEU A 288 -18.05 33.03 -36.95
C LEU A 288 -19.12 33.48 -35.96
N GLY A 289 -20.09 32.58 -35.65
CA GLY A 289 -21.19 32.86 -34.72
C GLY A 289 -20.67 33.07 -33.27
N ARG A 290 -19.57 32.41 -32.90
CA ARG A 290 -18.89 32.60 -31.62
C ARG A 290 -17.98 33.82 -31.55
N CYS A 291 -17.89 34.62 -32.64
CA CYS A 291 -16.94 35.69 -32.77
C CYS A 291 -15.45 35.26 -32.68
N GLU A 292 -15.15 34.00 -32.99
CA GLU A 292 -13.81 33.43 -33.09
C GLU A 292 -13.23 33.77 -34.50
N PHE A 293 -13.05 35.04 -34.79
CA PHE A 293 -12.80 35.57 -36.16
C PHE A 293 -11.49 35.02 -36.77
N ASP A 294 -10.43 34.86 -35.98
CA ASP A 294 -9.18 34.31 -36.48
C ASP A 294 -9.36 32.85 -36.94
N THR A 295 -10.09 32.06 -36.17
CA THR A 295 -10.44 30.68 -36.50
C THR A 295 -11.33 30.62 -37.77
N ALA A 296 -12.30 31.51 -37.88
CA ALA A 296 -13.18 31.59 -39.07
C ALA A 296 -12.37 32.03 -40.32
N GLU A 297 -11.45 32.97 -40.22
CA GLU A 297 -10.54 33.38 -41.28
C GLU A 297 -9.68 32.19 -41.77
N ASP A 298 -9.06 31.47 -40.86
CA ASP A 298 -8.23 30.29 -41.18
C ASP A 298 -9.05 29.18 -41.87
N ILE A 299 -10.25 28.92 -41.39
CA ILE A 299 -11.14 27.93 -42.01
C ILE A 299 -11.57 28.40 -43.41
N ALA A 300 -11.96 29.68 -43.59
CA ALA A 300 -12.37 30.20 -44.87
C ALA A 300 -11.22 30.10 -45.92
N LYS A 301 -10.00 30.38 -45.52
CA LYS A 301 -8.79 30.22 -46.35
C LYS A 301 -8.56 28.74 -46.69
N LYS A 302 -8.70 27.85 -45.73
CA LYS A 302 -8.56 26.40 -45.91
C LYS A 302 -9.57 25.83 -46.91
N ILE A 303 -10.81 26.31 -46.85
CA ILE A 303 -11.87 25.89 -47.78
C ILE A 303 -11.65 26.55 -49.17
N GLY A 304 -10.90 27.63 -49.25
CA GLY A 304 -10.71 28.41 -50.47
C GLY A 304 -11.93 29.23 -50.89
N ASN A 305 -12.78 29.60 -49.92
CA ASN A 305 -14.03 30.36 -50.17
C ASN A 305 -13.83 31.85 -49.86
N ASN A 306 -13.68 32.67 -50.89
CA ASN A 306 -13.46 34.10 -50.77
C ASN A 306 -14.71 34.85 -50.21
N GLU A 307 -15.91 34.33 -50.44
CA GLU A 307 -17.15 34.93 -49.89
C GLU A 307 -17.18 34.78 -48.38
N PHE A 308 -16.82 33.59 -47.83
CA PHE A 308 -16.74 33.36 -46.41
C PHE A 308 -15.63 34.20 -45.77
N LEU A 309 -14.49 34.38 -46.46
CA LEU A 309 -13.39 35.19 -46.00
C LEU A 309 -13.81 36.68 -45.96
N LEU A 310 -14.46 37.15 -46.97
CA LEU A 310 -14.99 38.56 -47.04
C LEU A 310 -16.00 38.76 -45.92
N PHE A 311 -16.92 37.85 -45.74
CA PHE A 311 -17.94 37.93 -44.69
C PHE A 311 -17.31 37.94 -43.29
N THR A 312 -16.27 37.15 -43.07
CA THR A 312 -15.50 37.16 -41.81
C THR A 312 -14.93 38.54 -41.51
N TYR A 313 -14.27 39.18 -42.50
CA TYR A 313 -13.68 40.50 -42.32
C TYR A 313 -14.73 41.57 -42.04
N ILE A 314 -15.86 41.56 -42.76
CA ILE A 314 -16.97 42.47 -42.54
C ILE A 314 -17.54 42.32 -41.10
N LYS A 315 -17.77 41.10 -40.66
CA LYS A 315 -18.30 40.83 -39.30
C LYS A 315 -17.28 41.22 -38.23
N HIS A 316 -16.02 40.92 -38.42
CA HIS A 316 -14.94 41.30 -37.48
C HIS A 316 -14.79 42.81 -37.37
N SER A 317 -14.81 43.56 -38.50
CA SER A 317 -14.80 45.03 -38.49
C SER A 317 -16.02 45.60 -37.77
N ALA A 318 -17.22 45.06 -38.03
CA ALA A 318 -18.47 45.47 -37.36
C ALA A 318 -18.38 45.19 -35.84
N TYR A 319 -17.91 44.00 -35.43
CA TYR A 319 -17.75 43.64 -34.04
C TYR A 319 -16.78 44.61 -33.34
N LEU A 320 -15.60 44.87 -33.90
CA LEU A 320 -14.63 45.82 -33.33
C LEU A 320 -15.23 47.24 -33.23
N LYS A 321 -16.00 47.71 -34.25
CA LYS A 321 -16.64 49.03 -34.19
C LYS A 321 -17.65 49.11 -33.03
N ALA A 322 -18.37 48.02 -32.73
CA ALA A 322 -19.34 47.96 -31.64
C ALA A 322 -18.75 47.72 -30.25
N ASP A 323 -17.56 47.08 -30.16
CA ASP A 323 -16.92 46.81 -28.91
C ASP A 323 -16.42 48.07 -28.22
N VAL A 324 -16.95 48.39 -27.06
CA VAL A 324 -16.58 49.55 -26.23
C VAL A 324 -15.40 49.30 -25.30
N THR A 325 -14.97 48.06 -25.18
CA THR A 325 -13.89 47.63 -24.27
C THR A 325 -12.51 47.90 -24.86
N ILE A 326 -12.39 47.90 -26.19
CA ILE A 326 -11.17 48.18 -26.93
C ILE A 326 -11.23 49.65 -27.39
N THR A 327 -10.26 50.45 -27.04
CA THR A 327 -10.22 51.88 -27.36
C THR A 327 -8.85 52.30 -27.88
N GLY A 328 -8.79 53.49 -28.55
CA GLY A 328 -7.57 54.16 -29.02
C GLY A 328 -6.97 53.57 -30.30
N GLU A 329 -5.70 53.87 -30.53
CA GLU A 329 -4.98 53.58 -31.77
C GLU A 329 -5.00 52.09 -32.18
N VAL A 330 -5.03 51.18 -31.20
CA VAL A 330 -5.08 49.70 -31.47
C VAL A 330 -6.37 49.34 -32.19
N LYS A 331 -7.52 49.88 -31.74
CA LYS A 331 -8.82 49.64 -32.37
C LYS A 331 -8.87 50.22 -33.78
N GLU A 332 -8.42 51.46 -33.92
CA GLU A 332 -8.42 52.15 -35.22
C GLU A 332 -7.51 51.47 -36.24
N SER A 333 -6.31 51.03 -35.81
CA SER A 333 -5.40 50.27 -36.67
C SER A 333 -6.02 48.96 -37.12
N ALA A 334 -6.61 48.18 -36.20
CA ALA A 334 -7.23 46.89 -36.53
C ALA A 334 -8.41 47.03 -37.49
N ILE A 335 -9.25 48.07 -37.31
CA ILE A 335 -10.37 48.36 -38.21
C ILE A 335 -9.83 48.79 -39.60
N SER A 336 -8.80 49.64 -39.65
CA SER A 336 -8.18 50.07 -40.89
C SER A 336 -7.60 48.92 -41.70
N ASP A 337 -6.92 47.98 -41.02
CA ASP A 337 -6.35 46.76 -41.66
C ASP A 337 -7.45 45.86 -42.22
N LEU A 338 -8.55 45.66 -41.48
CA LEU A 338 -9.70 44.92 -41.96
C LEU A 338 -10.39 45.59 -43.11
N ASP A 339 -10.64 46.90 -43.06
CA ASP A 339 -11.27 47.68 -44.15
C ASP A 339 -10.42 47.62 -45.42
N LYS A 340 -9.07 47.59 -45.32
CA LYS A 340 -8.15 47.37 -46.44
C LYS A 340 -8.31 45.94 -47.02
N LYS A 341 -8.30 44.89 -46.16
CA LYS A 341 -8.54 43.52 -46.59
C LYS A 341 -9.91 43.35 -47.30
N ILE A 342 -10.96 43.96 -46.76
CA ILE A 342 -12.29 43.97 -47.36
C ILE A 342 -12.25 44.56 -48.75
N LYS A 343 -11.61 45.73 -48.93
CA LYS A 343 -11.51 46.41 -50.20
C LYS A 343 -10.75 45.54 -51.25
N GLU A 344 -9.55 45.07 -50.88
CA GLU A 344 -8.73 44.23 -51.77
C GLU A 344 -9.45 42.97 -52.22
N LEU A 345 -10.11 42.31 -51.30
CA LEU A 345 -10.84 41.07 -51.59
C LEU A 345 -12.09 41.33 -52.43
N SER A 346 -12.86 42.40 -52.14
CA SER A 346 -14.05 42.77 -52.91
C SER A 346 -13.67 43.14 -54.36
N GLU A 347 -12.57 43.89 -54.56
CA GLU A 347 -12.05 44.22 -55.87
C GLU A 347 -11.64 42.94 -56.66
N SER A 348 -10.97 42.01 -55.99
CA SER A 348 -10.57 40.75 -56.60
C SER A 348 -11.75 39.85 -57.04
N MET A 349 -12.87 39.93 -56.33
CA MET A 349 -14.10 39.19 -56.63
C MET A 349 -15.02 39.92 -57.62
N GLY A 350 -14.67 41.13 -58.11
CA GLY A 350 -15.50 41.88 -59.00
C GLY A 350 -16.79 42.46 -58.40
N VAL A 351 -16.88 42.46 -57.07
CA VAL A 351 -18.02 43.01 -56.34
C VAL A 351 -17.86 44.53 -56.28
N ASN A 352 -18.34 45.24 -57.30
CA ASN A 352 -18.40 46.70 -57.28
C ASN A 352 -19.41 47.17 -56.22
N LYS A 353 -19.06 48.19 -55.41
CA LYS A 353 -20.03 48.92 -54.60
C LYS A 353 -21.12 49.40 -55.52
N GLN A 354 -22.31 48.80 -55.46
CA GLN A 354 -23.53 49.55 -55.77
C GLN A 354 -23.75 50.51 -54.59
N GLU A 355 -23.68 51.76 -54.85
CA GLU A 355 -24.01 52.86 -53.94
C GLU A 355 -25.36 52.70 -53.27
#